data_d9e9a40bbc83a09e1b06dad27402f927
#
_entry.id   d9e9a40bbc83a09e1b06dad27402f927
#
_cell.length_a   1.000
_cell.length_b   1.000
_cell.length_c   1.000
_cell.angle_alpha   90.00
_cell.angle_beta   90.00
_cell.angle_gamma   90.00
#
_symmetry.space_group_name_H-M   'P 1'
#
loop_
_entity.id
_entity.type
_entity.pdbx_description
1 polymer ?
#
loop_
_entity_poly.entity_id
_entity_poly.type
_entity_poly.pdbx_seq_one_letter_code
_entity_poly.pdbx_strand_id
1 'polypeptide(L)'
;MWGDLRVIMQPGLLSQADLAFTALAGDYLDDRAERYPQLATELGDHRHDTGLPDFSAAASADERRALDGFAARLAAIDVDALSAEHQVDACMLANSVALRIFELDELRERTWNPLAANPGRAIHALLQRDFAPLPERLASVAGRLAGVPALLATARGRLGQMPRVHLETAIGQFSGTISLVSTGIDAALAAAPGCAGPIEAVRPAALDALAEHRAWLSARLDQGEDGFADPRIGAERFARKLSLTLDAEADADAILARAHADLDRVSQEMAALAAELAGPGPAGTQAAEGGALVRQVLDRLAGDAVDDTTILEFCRRALAAQTGFVSECQLVTTHDDPVEVIEMPEISRGVAVAYCDSPGPLEPAPMPTFVAVSPTPADWPAQRVTSFYREYNRHMVHNLMVHEAMPGHFLQGQHSRRFEGSATALRAALRSGSFVEGWAVYAEELMAEHGYPAEGDPRAVRMQQLKMQLRMIINAILDSRVHGRGMTEAEAMSLMTGRGHQEEGEAAGKWRRALLTSAQLSTYYVGYTEVADLAAGLRAARPQQSERQRHDSMLAHGSPPVRHLRTLIPG
;
A
#
# COMPACT_ATOMS: atom_id res chain seq x y z
N MET A 1 -18.89 21.22 1.63
CA MET A 1 -19.30 21.15 3.05
C MET A 1 -18.18 20.63 3.96
N TRP A 2 -16.92 20.96 3.63
CA TRP A 2 -15.77 20.77 4.54
C TRP A 2 -15.88 21.65 5.80
N GLY A 3 -16.81 22.61 5.80
CA GLY A 3 -17.05 23.53 6.91
C GLY A 3 -17.63 22.91 8.17
N ASP A 4 -18.24 21.74 8.12
CA ASP A 4 -18.89 21.08 9.26
C ASP A 4 -18.11 19.87 9.81
N LEU A 5 -17.05 19.42 9.12
CA LEU A 5 -16.04 18.48 9.65
C LEU A 5 -14.94 19.21 10.44
N ARG A 6 -15.20 20.45 10.86
CA ARG A 6 -14.26 21.23 11.67
C ARG A 6 -14.06 20.56 13.01
N VAL A 7 -12.91 19.98 13.11
CA VAL A 7 -12.16 19.68 14.32
C VAL A 7 -12.54 20.64 15.47
N ILE A 8 -12.77 20.04 16.62
CA ILE A 8 -12.99 20.71 17.93
C ILE A 8 -11.66 21.33 18.43
N MET A 9 -10.89 21.98 17.58
CA MET A 9 -9.92 22.97 18.02
C MET A 9 -10.68 24.27 18.30
N GLN A 10 -10.53 24.81 19.49
CA GLN A 10 -11.18 26.08 19.85
C GLN A 10 -10.77 27.14 18.81
N PRO A 11 -11.72 27.76 18.08
CA PRO A 11 -11.42 28.70 16.98
C PRO A 11 -10.61 29.95 17.37
N GLY A 12 -10.26 30.11 18.62
CA GLY A 12 -9.57 31.28 19.17
C GLY A 12 -8.04 31.18 19.22
N LEU A 13 -7.42 30.09 18.75
CA LEU A 13 -5.97 29.86 18.87
C LEU A 13 -5.21 29.81 17.54
N LEU A 14 -5.90 29.81 16.38
CA LEU A 14 -5.23 29.80 15.07
C LEU A 14 -4.71 31.19 14.70
N SER A 15 -3.45 31.26 14.26
CA SER A 15 -2.87 32.48 13.68
C SER A 15 -3.54 32.84 12.35
N GLN A 16 -3.33 34.06 11.86
CA GLN A 16 -3.80 34.44 10.52
C GLN A 16 -3.12 33.56 9.43
N ALA A 17 -1.88 33.15 9.63
CA ALA A 17 -1.18 32.24 8.74
C ALA A 17 -1.83 30.85 8.75
N ASP A 18 -2.17 30.30 9.94
CA ASP A 18 -2.87 29.02 10.06
C ASP A 18 -4.22 29.03 9.35
N LEU A 19 -4.98 30.13 9.47
CA LEU A 19 -6.30 30.26 8.78
C LEU A 19 -6.11 30.30 7.26
N ALA A 20 -5.12 31.04 6.77
CA ALA A 20 -4.83 31.12 5.32
C ALA A 20 -4.37 29.74 4.78
N PHE A 21 -3.55 29.03 5.54
CA PHE A 21 -3.10 27.68 5.20
C PHE A 21 -4.26 26.67 5.21
N THR A 22 -5.12 26.70 6.22
CA THR A 22 -6.31 25.82 6.29
C THR A 22 -7.23 26.01 5.07
N ALA A 23 -7.43 27.25 4.63
CA ALA A 23 -8.22 27.53 3.42
C ALA A 23 -7.53 26.97 2.16
N LEU A 24 -6.20 27.16 2.02
CA LEU A 24 -5.42 26.60 0.91
C LEU A 24 -5.50 25.08 0.86
N ALA A 25 -5.35 24.42 2.01
CA ALA A 25 -5.43 22.97 2.13
C ALA A 25 -6.81 22.43 1.73
N GLY A 26 -7.88 23.10 2.15
CA GLY A 26 -9.25 22.77 1.75
C GLY A 26 -9.45 22.85 0.24
N ASP A 27 -9.03 23.96 -0.37
CA ASP A 27 -9.15 24.17 -1.82
C ASP A 27 -8.36 23.10 -2.62
N TYR A 28 -7.18 22.72 -2.14
CA TYR A 28 -6.39 21.67 -2.76
C TYR A 28 -7.07 20.29 -2.69
N LEU A 29 -7.63 19.95 -1.55
CA LEU A 29 -8.35 18.68 -1.38
C LEU A 29 -9.63 18.64 -2.22
N ASP A 30 -10.35 19.75 -2.31
CA ASP A 30 -11.54 19.87 -3.15
C ASP A 30 -11.21 19.73 -4.64
N ASP A 31 -10.16 20.39 -5.14
CA ASP A 31 -9.67 20.24 -6.52
C ASP A 31 -9.28 18.78 -6.81
N ARG A 32 -8.59 18.12 -5.87
CA ARG A 32 -8.23 16.70 -6.03
C ARG A 32 -9.44 15.78 -6.04
N ALA A 33 -10.42 16.01 -5.19
CA ALA A 33 -11.64 15.20 -5.11
C ALA A 33 -12.46 15.30 -6.42
N GLU A 34 -12.56 16.48 -7.00
CA GLU A 34 -13.23 16.70 -8.28
C GLU A 34 -12.50 16.00 -9.44
N ARG A 35 -11.15 16.11 -9.50
CA ARG A 35 -10.34 15.50 -10.57
C ARG A 35 -10.20 13.98 -10.47
N TYR A 36 -10.25 13.45 -9.25
CA TYR A 36 -10.04 12.04 -8.95
C TYR A 36 -11.17 11.47 -8.08
N PRO A 37 -12.41 11.38 -8.64
CA PRO A 37 -13.58 10.93 -7.90
C PRO A 37 -13.40 9.58 -7.19
N GLN A 38 -12.66 8.64 -7.81
CA GLN A 38 -12.37 7.33 -7.21
C GLN A 38 -11.48 7.44 -5.97
N LEU A 39 -10.53 8.37 -5.98
CA LEU A 39 -9.66 8.62 -4.82
C LEU A 39 -10.45 9.31 -3.70
N ALA A 40 -11.35 10.24 -4.05
CA ALA A 40 -12.26 10.85 -3.10
C ALA A 40 -13.13 9.81 -2.38
N THR A 41 -13.74 8.88 -3.13
CA THR A 41 -14.51 7.75 -2.57
C THR A 41 -13.67 6.90 -1.61
N GLU A 42 -12.42 6.56 -1.99
CA GLU A 42 -11.50 5.78 -1.14
C GLU A 42 -11.12 6.53 0.15
N LEU A 43 -11.10 7.85 0.12
CA LEU A 43 -10.86 8.68 1.30
C LEU A 43 -12.12 8.89 2.17
N GLY A 44 -13.31 8.52 1.70
CA GLY A 44 -14.59 8.75 2.38
C GLY A 44 -15.24 10.10 2.03
N ASP A 45 -14.82 10.74 0.94
CA ASP A 45 -15.48 11.91 0.37
C ASP A 45 -16.38 11.48 -0.80
N HIS A 46 -17.68 11.40 -0.54
CA HIS A 46 -18.67 10.85 -1.46
C HIS A 46 -19.33 11.89 -2.38
N ARG A 47 -18.86 13.14 -2.38
CA ARG A 47 -19.45 14.23 -3.19
C ARG A 47 -19.35 13.98 -4.71
N HIS A 48 -18.39 13.17 -5.15
CA HIS A 48 -18.07 12.92 -6.55
C HIS A 48 -18.23 11.47 -6.97
N ASP A 49 -18.96 10.64 -6.22
CA ASP A 49 -19.07 9.19 -6.41
C ASP A 49 -19.58 8.75 -7.77
N THR A 50 -20.36 9.58 -8.46
CA THR A 50 -20.87 9.30 -9.80
C THR A 50 -19.83 9.49 -10.91
N GLY A 51 -18.69 10.14 -10.60
CA GLY A 51 -17.68 10.56 -11.56
C GLY A 51 -16.58 9.54 -11.83
N LEU A 52 -15.90 9.74 -12.98
CA LEU A 52 -14.63 9.13 -13.34
C LEU A 52 -13.64 10.23 -13.72
N PRO A 53 -12.32 10.01 -13.63
CA PRO A 53 -11.32 11.02 -13.97
C PRO A 53 -11.32 11.33 -15.47
N ASP A 54 -11.07 12.59 -15.82
CA ASP A 54 -10.85 12.99 -17.22
C ASP A 54 -9.36 12.82 -17.60
N PHE A 55 -9.09 11.96 -18.59
CA PHE A 55 -7.75 11.72 -19.11
C PHE A 55 -7.41 12.54 -20.35
N SER A 56 -8.19 13.54 -20.70
CA SER A 56 -7.91 14.42 -21.83
C SER A 56 -6.61 15.23 -21.63
N ALA A 57 -6.02 15.67 -22.75
CA ALA A 57 -4.87 16.57 -22.71
C ALA A 57 -5.24 17.93 -22.08
N ALA A 58 -6.48 18.38 -22.31
CA ALA A 58 -7.01 19.63 -21.74
C ALA A 58 -7.10 19.53 -20.21
N ALA A 59 -7.65 18.43 -19.66
CA ALA A 59 -7.72 18.20 -18.23
C ALA A 59 -6.33 18.13 -17.59
N SER A 60 -5.34 17.47 -18.25
CA SER A 60 -3.96 17.44 -17.77
C SER A 60 -3.30 18.83 -17.74
N ALA A 61 -3.55 19.66 -18.76
CA ALA A 61 -3.03 21.02 -18.81
C ALA A 61 -3.71 21.93 -17.78
N ASP A 62 -4.98 21.71 -17.50
CA ASP A 62 -5.73 22.43 -16.48
C ASP A 62 -5.24 22.07 -15.07
N GLU A 63 -5.08 20.77 -14.78
CA GLU A 63 -4.49 20.27 -13.53
C GLU A 63 -3.10 20.90 -13.31
N ARG A 64 -2.26 20.93 -14.35
CA ARG A 64 -0.91 21.52 -14.25
C ARG A 64 -0.93 22.99 -13.85
N ARG A 65 -1.88 23.79 -14.42
CA ARG A 65 -2.06 25.19 -14.03
C ARG A 65 -2.57 25.36 -12.60
N ALA A 66 -3.51 24.50 -12.18
CA ALA A 66 -4.00 24.51 -10.80
C ALA A 66 -2.88 24.24 -9.79
N LEU A 67 -2.01 23.24 -10.08
CA LEU A 67 -0.85 22.91 -9.26
C LEU A 67 0.15 24.07 -9.15
N ASP A 68 0.41 24.81 -10.25
CA ASP A 68 1.22 26.04 -10.19
C ASP A 68 0.59 27.10 -9.29
N GLY A 69 -0.73 27.22 -9.35
CA GLY A 69 -1.49 28.13 -8.48
C GLY A 69 -1.38 27.74 -6.99
N PHE A 70 -1.49 26.45 -6.68
CA PHE A 70 -1.32 25.95 -5.30
C PHE A 70 0.11 26.17 -4.80
N ALA A 71 1.12 25.88 -5.62
CA ALA A 71 2.52 26.13 -5.28
C ALA A 71 2.79 27.62 -4.98
N ALA A 72 2.28 28.51 -5.82
CA ALA A 72 2.42 29.96 -5.63
C ALA A 72 1.72 30.46 -4.35
N ARG A 73 0.50 29.98 -4.08
CA ARG A 73 -0.23 30.33 -2.86
C ARG A 73 0.48 29.82 -1.60
N LEU A 74 1.03 28.60 -1.64
CA LEU A 74 1.79 28.03 -0.52
C LEU A 74 3.06 28.83 -0.26
N ALA A 75 3.79 29.21 -1.33
CA ALA A 75 5.01 30.03 -1.21
C ALA A 75 4.76 31.44 -0.66
N ALA A 76 3.52 31.94 -0.73
CA ALA A 76 3.15 33.24 -0.16
C ALA A 76 2.79 33.17 1.34
N ILE A 77 2.70 31.98 1.92
CA ILE A 77 2.44 31.80 3.36
C ILE A 77 3.78 31.84 4.11
N ASP A 78 3.83 32.63 5.18
CA ASP A 78 4.97 32.61 6.12
C ASP A 78 4.89 31.32 6.93
N VAL A 79 5.73 30.33 6.56
CA VAL A 79 5.75 29.00 7.20
C VAL A 79 6.19 29.09 8.66
N ASP A 80 7.08 30.02 9.02
CA ASP A 80 7.55 30.20 10.39
C ASP A 80 6.45 30.75 11.32
N ALA A 81 5.41 31.37 10.76
CA ALA A 81 4.23 31.84 11.50
C ALA A 81 3.14 30.76 11.67
N LEU A 82 3.32 29.56 11.06
CA LEU A 82 2.41 28.43 11.24
C LEU A 82 2.67 27.70 12.56
N SER A 83 1.62 27.07 13.09
CA SER A 83 1.77 26.09 14.16
C SER A 83 2.66 24.90 13.71
N ALA A 84 3.30 24.21 14.64
CA ALA A 84 4.19 23.08 14.32
C ALA A 84 3.49 22.00 13.48
N GLU A 85 2.23 21.73 13.78
CA GLU A 85 1.43 20.76 13.03
C GLU A 85 1.15 21.24 11.59
N HIS A 86 0.82 22.54 11.41
CA HIS A 86 0.60 23.10 10.08
C HIS A 86 1.90 23.27 9.27
N GLN A 87 3.07 23.47 9.93
CA GLN A 87 4.35 23.43 9.22
C GLN A 87 4.60 22.07 8.56
N VAL A 88 4.28 20.98 9.26
CA VAL A 88 4.37 19.63 8.69
C VAL A 88 3.37 19.44 7.55
N ASP A 89 2.12 19.88 7.74
CA ASP A 89 1.10 19.79 6.69
C ASP A 89 1.48 20.61 5.46
N ALA A 90 2.11 21.77 5.63
CA ALA A 90 2.62 22.59 4.55
C ALA A 90 3.74 21.89 3.76
N CYS A 91 4.66 21.20 4.44
CA CYS A 91 5.68 20.37 3.78
C CYS A 91 5.04 19.22 2.98
N MET A 92 4.06 18.52 3.57
CA MET A 92 3.35 17.44 2.88
C MET A 92 2.57 17.93 1.65
N LEU A 93 1.92 19.10 1.76
CA LEU A 93 1.24 19.73 0.63
C LEU A 93 2.23 20.12 -0.47
N ALA A 94 3.35 20.74 -0.12
CA ALA A 94 4.40 21.11 -1.08
C ALA A 94 4.92 19.89 -1.84
N ASN A 95 5.21 18.80 -1.11
CA ASN A 95 5.68 17.54 -1.71
C ASN A 95 4.60 16.90 -2.61
N SER A 96 3.33 16.90 -2.17
CA SER A 96 2.22 16.37 -2.97
C SER A 96 2.03 17.13 -4.29
N VAL A 97 2.12 18.46 -4.26
CA VAL A 97 2.08 19.31 -5.46
C VAL A 97 3.27 19.01 -6.36
N ALA A 98 4.50 18.93 -5.81
CA ALA A 98 5.70 18.65 -6.58
C ALA A 98 5.68 17.25 -7.23
N LEU A 99 5.21 16.23 -6.52
CA LEU A 99 5.03 14.87 -7.05
C LEU A 99 4.05 14.87 -8.23
N ARG A 100 2.91 15.53 -8.09
CA ARG A 100 1.92 15.60 -9.17
C ARG A 100 2.44 16.34 -10.41
N ILE A 101 3.19 17.43 -10.24
CA ILE A 101 3.86 18.13 -11.34
C ILE A 101 4.84 17.19 -12.04
N PHE A 102 5.67 16.48 -11.29
CA PHE A 102 6.62 15.51 -11.83
C PHE A 102 5.92 14.38 -12.61
N GLU A 103 4.81 13.83 -12.07
CA GLU A 103 4.03 12.81 -12.75
C GLU A 103 3.42 13.30 -14.06
N LEU A 104 2.94 14.55 -14.12
CA LEU A 104 2.36 15.14 -15.32
C LEU A 104 3.41 15.48 -16.38
N ASP A 105 4.53 16.08 -15.97
CA ASP A 105 5.51 16.67 -16.89
C ASP A 105 6.56 15.66 -17.35
N GLU A 106 7.03 14.78 -16.44
CA GLU A 106 8.16 13.89 -16.70
C GLU A 106 7.79 12.41 -16.84
N LEU A 107 6.95 11.85 -15.96
CA LEU A 107 6.53 10.46 -16.07
C LEU A 107 5.48 10.26 -17.15
N ARG A 108 4.52 11.17 -17.25
CA ARG A 108 3.50 11.22 -18.30
C ARG A 108 2.72 9.91 -18.44
N GLU A 109 2.43 9.23 -17.33
CA GLU A 109 1.86 7.87 -17.31
C GLU A 109 0.58 7.74 -18.15
N ARG A 110 -0.24 8.79 -18.24
CA ARG A 110 -1.45 8.78 -19.09
C ARG A 110 -1.16 8.60 -20.59
N THR A 111 0.10 8.65 -21.02
CA THR A 111 0.50 8.47 -22.42
C THR A 111 1.10 7.11 -22.74
N TRP A 112 1.39 6.29 -21.73
CA TRP A 112 2.01 4.98 -21.94
C TRP A 112 1.53 3.87 -21.00
N ASN A 113 0.91 4.20 -19.85
CA ASN A 113 0.46 3.22 -18.87
C ASN A 113 -1.03 2.89 -19.05
N PRO A 114 -1.38 1.73 -19.65
CA PRO A 114 -2.77 1.36 -19.93
C PRO A 114 -3.56 1.00 -18.65
N LEU A 115 -2.87 0.73 -17.54
CA LEU A 115 -3.50 0.38 -16.26
C LEU A 115 -4.25 1.57 -15.65
N ALA A 116 -3.77 2.79 -15.89
CA ALA A 116 -4.31 4.01 -15.30
C ALA A 116 -5.77 4.28 -15.66
N ALA A 117 -6.22 3.81 -16.82
CA ALA A 117 -7.58 4.03 -17.33
C ALA A 117 -8.59 2.94 -16.94
N ASN A 118 -8.21 1.94 -16.14
CA ASN A 118 -9.12 0.86 -15.75
C ASN A 118 -10.12 1.33 -14.68
N PRO A 119 -11.45 1.35 -14.95
CA PRO A 119 -12.45 1.82 -14.00
C PRO A 119 -12.86 0.76 -12.96
N GLY A 120 -12.34 -0.46 -13.05
CA GLY A 120 -12.81 -1.60 -12.25
C GLY A 120 -12.74 -1.33 -10.75
N ARG A 121 -11.61 -0.81 -10.25
CA ARG A 121 -11.45 -0.46 -8.83
C ARG A 121 -12.43 0.65 -8.40
N ALA A 122 -12.61 1.66 -9.25
CA ALA A 122 -13.55 2.74 -8.97
C ALA A 122 -15.00 2.25 -8.83
N ILE A 123 -15.43 1.31 -9.70
CA ILE A 123 -16.77 0.70 -9.63
C ILE A 123 -16.89 -0.20 -8.39
N HIS A 124 -15.88 -1.03 -8.12
CA HIS A 124 -15.87 -1.97 -7.00
C HIS A 124 -15.94 -1.25 -5.65
N ALA A 125 -15.24 -0.14 -5.47
CA ALA A 125 -15.22 0.64 -4.22
C ALA A 125 -16.62 1.08 -3.76
N LEU A 126 -17.54 1.36 -4.69
CA LEU A 126 -18.93 1.72 -4.39
C LEU A 126 -19.77 0.54 -3.86
N LEU A 127 -19.32 -0.70 -4.06
CA LEU A 127 -20.02 -1.92 -3.66
C LEU A 127 -19.42 -2.57 -2.41
N GLN A 128 -18.17 -2.26 -2.11
CA GLN A 128 -17.38 -2.96 -1.10
C GLN A 128 -17.79 -2.64 0.34
N ARG A 129 -18.26 -1.41 0.60
CA ARG A 129 -18.61 -0.92 1.93
C ARG A 129 -19.98 -0.28 1.97
N ASP A 130 -20.63 -0.34 3.14
CA ASP A 130 -21.96 0.21 3.37
C ASP A 130 -21.89 1.66 3.91
N PHE A 131 -21.15 2.54 3.22
CA PHE A 131 -21.01 3.95 3.58
C PHE A 131 -22.28 4.78 3.35
N ALA A 132 -23.17 4.30 2.50
CA ALA A 132 -24.48 4.89 2.20
C ALA A 132 -25.51 3.79 1.91
N PRO A 133 -26.82 4.10 1.89
CA PRO A 133 -27.85 3.17 1.47
C PRO A 133 -27.56 2.56 0.08
N LEU A 134 -27.76 1.26 -0.07
CA LEU A 134 -27.47 0.54 -1.33
C LEU A 134 -28.05 1.20 -2.59
N PRO A 135 -29.29 1.75 -2.58
CA PRO A 135 -29.83 2.47 -3.74
C PRO A 135 -28.99 3.68 -4.17
N GLU A 136 -28.43 4.43 -3.22
CA GLU A 136 -27.59 5.61 -3.50
C GLU A 136 -26.24 5.18 -4.11
N ARG A 137 -25.63 4.13 -3.55
CA ARG A 137 -24.39 3.55 -4.07
C ARG A 137 -24.58 2.98 -5.49
N LEU A 138 -25.72 2.30 -5.77
CA LEU A 138 -26.06 1.82 -7.10
C LEU A 138 -26.33 2.95 -8.10
N ALA A 139 -26.88 4.07 -7.67
CA ALA A 139 -27.01 5.26 -8.52
C ALA A 139 -25.61 5.80 -8.91
N SER A 140 -24.66 5.81 -7.97
CA SER A 140 -23.27 6.16 -8.24
C SER A 140 -22.58 5.18 -9.19
N VAL A 141 -22.83 3.87 -9.04
CA VAL A 141 -22.38 2.85 -10.00
C VAL A 141 -22.90 3.15 -11.41
N ALA A 142 -24.19 3.44 -11.56
CA ALA A 142 -24.77 3.81 -12.87
C ALA A 142 -24.08 5.05 -13.48
N GLY A 143 -23.79 6.07 -12.67
CA GLY A 143 -23.03 7.25 -13.09
C GLY A 143 -21.64 6.90 -13.61
N ARG A 144 -20.87 6.08 -12.87
CA ARG A 144 -19.53 5.63 -13.32
C ARG A 144 -19.62 4.79 -14.58
N LEU A 145 -20.56 3.85 -14.67
CA LEU A 145 -20.75 3.05 -15.89
C LEU A 145 -21.05 3.91 -17.12
N ALA A 146 -21.87 4.96 -16.97
CA ALA A 146 -22.15 5.90 -18.06
C ALA A 146 -20.89 6.65 -18.54
N GLY A 147 -19.91 6.87 -17.67
CA GLY A 147 -18.64 7.54 -18.00
C GLY A 147 -17.59 6.64 -18.67
N VAL A 148 -17.73 5.30 -18.58
CA VAL A 148 -16.73 4.34 -19.09
C VAL A 148 -16.42 4.50 -20.58
N PRO A 149 -17.40 4.64 -21.50
CA PRO A 149 -17.09 4.80 -22.93
C PRO A 149 -16.22 6.02 -23.23
N ALA A 150 -16.51 7.17 -22.61
CA ALA A 150 -15.76 8.42 -22.82
C ALA A 150 -14.33 8.32 -22.25
N LEU A 151 -14.19 7.77 -21.03
CA LEU A 151 -12.89 7.53 -20.41
C LEU A 151 -11.99 6.69 -21.31
N LEU A 152 -12.47 5.54 -21.78
CA LEU A 152 -11.67 4.60 -22.58
C LEU A 152 -11.37 5.12 -23.99
N ALA A 153 -12.30 5.84 -24.61
CA ALA A 153 -12.05 6.51 -25.90
C ALA A 153 -10.94 7.56 -25.76
N THR A 154 -10.97 8.37 -24.71
CA THR A 154 -9.96 9.38 -24.40
C THR A 154 -8.60 8.72 -24.12
N ALA A 155 -8.56 7.67 -23.31
CA ALA A 155 -7.34 6.93 -23.01
C ALA A 155 -6.70 6.34 -24.27
N ARG A 156 -7.47 5.68 -25.15
CA ARG A 156 -6.97 5.15 -26.43
C ARG A 156 -6.35 6.23 -27.32
N GLY A 157 -6.93 7.42 -27.34
CA GLY A 157 -6.42 8.55 -28.13
C GLY A 157 -5.08 9.11 -27.61
N ARG A 158 -4.69 8.79 -26.37
CA ARG A 158 -3.44 9.29 -25.74
C ARG A 158 -2.35 8.24 -25.62
N LEU A 159 -2.70 6.96 -25.47
CA LEU A 159 -1.74 5.88 -25.30
C LEU A 159 -0.91 5.65 -26.57
N GLY A 160 0.41 5.83 -26.46
CA GLY A 160 1.40 5.55 -27.49
C GLY A 160 2.00 4.15 -27.33
N GLN A 161 3.35 4.07 -27.32
CA GLN A 161 4.05 2.83 -27.00
C GLN A 161 3.88 2.50 -25.51
N MET A 162 3.56 1.26 -25.23
CA MET A 162 3.31 0.74 -23.88
C MET A 162 4.29 -0.38 -23.55
N PRO A 163 4.76 -0.53 -22.31
CA PRO A 163 5.59 -1.67 -21.95
C PRO A 163 4.78 -2.97 -22.02
N ARG A 164 5.41 -4.05 -22.49
CA ARG A 164 4.78 -5.36 -22.64
C ARG A 164 4.14 -5.84 -21.33
N VAL A 165 4.87 -5.75 -20.20
CA VAL A 165 4.37 -6.16 -18.88
C VAL A 165 3.12 -5.40 -18.46
N HIS A 166 3.01 -4.11 -18.81
CA HIS A 166 1.82 -3.28 -18.53
C HIS A 166 0.64 -3.70 -19.42
N LEU A 167 0.88 -3.98 -20.70
CA LEU A 167 -0.16 -4.49 -21.61
C LEU A 167 -0.73 -5.82 -21.15
N GLU A 168 0.12 -6.80 -20.86
CA GLU A 168 -0.31 -8.12 -20.36
C GLU A 168 -1.12 -8.00 -19.07
N THR A 169 -0.67 -7.14 -18.14
CA THR A 169 -1.37 -6.91 -16.88
C THR A 169 -2.71 -6.20 -17.10
N ALA A 170 -2.75 -5.18 -17.98
CA ALA A 170 -3.97 -4.45 -18.28
C ALA A 170 -5.02 -5.36 -18.93
N ILE A 171 -4.64 -6.20 -19.90
CA ILE A 171 -5.55 -7.15 -20.53
C ILE A 171 -6.23 -8.06 -19.49
N GLY A 172 -5.45 -8.58 -18.52
CA GLY A 172 -5.98 -9.38 -17.42
C GLY A 172 -6.93 -8.58 -16.53
N GLN A 173 -6.53 -7.37 -16.10
CA GLN A 173 -7.36 -6.52 -15.24
C GLN A 173 -8.65 -6.06 -15.93
N PHE A 174 -8.61 -5.72 -17.22
CA PHE A 174 -9.81 -5.40 -17.99
C PHE A 174 -10.76 -6.60 -18.10
N SER A 175 -10.24 -7.82 -18.19
CA SER A 175 -11.08 -9.04 -18.13
C SER A 175 -11.82 -9.15 -16.78
N GLY A 176 -11.14 -8.89 -15.66
CA GLY A 176 -11.77 -8.83 -14.34
C GLY A 176 -12.82 -7.71 -14.23
N THR A 177 -12.55 -6.55 -14.81
CA THR A 177 -13.52 -5.43 -14.85
C THR A 177 -14.76 -5.78 -15.67
N ILE A 178 -14.59 -6.45 -16.81
CA ILE A 178 -15.72 -6.96 -17.59
C ILE A 178 -16.57 -7.95 -16.77
N SER A 179 -15.94 -8.88 -16.04
CA SER A 179 -16.66 -9.81 -15.15
C SER A 179 -17.40 -9.07 -14.03
N LEU A 180 -16.78 -8.08 -13.39
CA LEU A 180 -17.42 -7.24 -12.39
C LEU A 180 -18.68 -6.56 -12.95
N VAL A 181 -18.58 -5.92 -14.12
CA VAL A 181 -19.69 -5.18 -14.72
C VAL A 181 -20.76 -6.13 -15.27
N SER A 182 -20.41 -7.31 -15.81
CA SER A 182 -21.36 -8.27 -16.40
C SER A 182 -22.17 -9.04 -15.37
N THR A 183 -21.53 -9.48 -14.28
CA THR A 183 -22.15 -10.37 -13.28
C THR A 183 -21.86 -9.98 -11.83
N GLY A 184 -20.72 -9.32 -11.54
CA GLY A 184 -20.34 -8.98 -10.17
C GLY A 184 -21.27 -7.98 -9.48
N ILE A 185 -22.02 -7.16 -10.25
CA ILE A 185 -23.00 -6.19 -9.73
C ILE A 185 -24.34 -6.88 -9.42
N ASP A 186 -24.61 -8.07 -9.96
CA ASP A 186 -25.94 -8.69 -9.92
C ASP A 186 -26.43 -9.03 -8.50
N ALA A 187 -25.50 -9.37 -7.60
CA ALA A 187 -25.84 -9.61 -6.20
C ALA A 187 -26.40 -8.34 -5.51
N ALA A 188 -25.78 -7.20 -5.78
CA ALA A 188 -26.25 -5.90 -5.27
C ALA A 188 -27.60 -5.50 -5.90
N LEU A 189 -27.79 -5.76 -7.19
CA LEU A 189 -29.07 -5.54 -7.88
C LEU A 189 -30.18 -6.44 -7.36
N ALA A 190 -29.89 -7.70 -7.04
CA ALA A 190 -30.85 -8.62 -6.43
C ALA A 190 -31.30 -8.14 -5.03
N ALA A 191 -30.41 -7.50 -4.28
CA ALA A 191 -30.74 -6.91 -2.98
C ALA A 191 -31.53 -5.59 -3.09
N ALA A 192 -31.48 -4.88 -4.24
CA ALA A 192 -32.20 -3.64 -4.51
C ALA A 192 -32.82 -3.62 -5.93
N PRO A 193 -33.82 -4.45 -6.23
CA PRO A 193 -34.37 -4.63 -7.59
C PRO A 193 -34.90 -3.34 -8.23
N GLY A 194 -35.38 -2.39 -7.41
CA GLY A 194 -35.85 -1.08 -7.89
C GLY A 194 -34.77 -0.20 -8.53
N CYS A 195 -33.48 -0.52 -8.33
CA CYS A 195 -32.33 0.21 -8.86
C CYS A 195 -31.79 -0.36 -10.18
N ALA A 196 -32.34 -1.44 -10.70
CA ALA A 196 -31.85 -2.12 -11.90
C ALA A 196 -31.97 -1.25 -13.17
N GLY A 197 -33.07 -0.50 -13.35
CA GLY A 197 -33.33 0.27 -14.56
C GLY A 197 -32.21 1.23 -14.99
N PRO A 198 -31.69 2.12 -14.14
CA PRO A 198 -30.59 3.01 -14.47
C PRO A 198 -29.29 2.27 -14.86
N ILE A 199 -28.97 1.16 -14.20
CA ILE A 199 -27.77 0.37 -14.49
C ILE A 199 -27.93 -0.38 -15.82
N GLU A 200 -29.08 -1.02 -16.05
CA GLU A 200 -29.36 -1.75 -17.30
C GLU A 200 -29.35 -0.81 -18.53
N ALA A 201 -29.71 0.46 -18.35
CA ALA A 201 -29.65 1.45 -19.42
C ALA A 201 -28.23 1.77 -19.88
N VAL A 202 -27.21 1.68 -19.01
CA VAL A 202 -25.81 2.09 -19.30
C VAL A 202 -24.85 0.89 -19.39
N ARG A 203 -25.17 -0.23 -18.77
CA ARG A 203 -24.35 -1.45 -18.70
C ARG A 203 -23.90 -1.97 -20.08
N PRO A 204 -24.77 -2.09 -21.11
CA PRO A 204 -24.34 -2.59 -22.42
C PRO A 204 -23.25 -1.72 -23.04
N ALA A 205 -23.41 -0.40 -23.07
CA ALA A 205 -22.41 0.52 -23.63
C ALA A 205 -21.08 0.47 -22.87
N ALA A 206 -21.12 0.31 -21.54
CA ALA A 206 -19.92 0.15 -20.74
C ALA A 206 -19.19 -1.17 -21.06
N LEU A 207 -19.93 -2.29 -21.19
CA LEU A 207 -19.36 -3.60 -21.56
C LEU A 207 -18.77 -3.59 -22.95
N ASP A 208 -19.45 -2.99 -23.93
CA ASP A 208 -18.95 -2.85 -25.31
C ASP A 208 -17.63 -2.05 -25.32
N ALA A 209 -17.57 -0.92 -24.60
CA ALA A 209 -16.38 -0.09 -24.52
C ALA A 209 -15.20 -0.82 -23.83
N LEU A 210 -15.47 -1.56 -22.75
CA LEU A 210 -14.47 -2.37 -22.05
C LEU A 210 -13.93 -3.50 -22.95
N ALA A 211 -14.82 -4.22 -23.64
CA ALA A 211 -14.46 -5.31 -24.55
C ALA A 211 -13.63 -4.79 -25.75
N GLU A 212 -14.05 -3.68 -26.35
CA GLU A 212 -13.32 -3.02 -27.43
C GLU A 212 -11.94 -2.54 -27.00
N HIS A 213 -11.84 -1.92 -25.80
CA HIS A 213 -10.57 -1.47 -25.25
C HIS A 213 -9.62 -2.64 -24.98
N ARG A 214 -10.11 -3.72 -24.36
CA ARG A 214 -9.32 -4.95 -24.14
C ARG A 214 -8.84 -5.55 -25.45
N ALA A 215 -9.71 -5.65 -26.48
CA ALA A 215 -9.33 -6.15 -27.79
C ALA A 215 -8.26 -5.27 -28.45
N TRP A 216 -8.38 -3.95 -28.33
CA TRP A 216 -7.39 -3.00 -28.80
C TRP A 216 -6.02 -3.18 -28.11
N LEU A 217 -5.99 -3.39 -26.78
CA LEU A 217 -4.77 -3.70 -26.04
C LEU A 217 -4.15 -5.03 -26.49
N SER A 218 -4.97 -6.07 -26.71
CA SER A 218 -4.50 -7.36 -27.22
C SER A 218 -3.85 -7.23 -28.61
N ALA A 219 -4.47 -6.48 -29.51
CA ALA A 219 -3.89 -6.19 -30.83
C ALA A 219 -2.56 -5.42 -30.75
N ARG A 220 -2.36 -4.59 -29.71
CA ARG A 220 -1.06 -3.94 -29.46
C ARG A 220 -0.01 -4.93 -28.95
N LEU A 221 -0.40 -5.91 -28.15
CA LEU A 221 0.50 -6.95 -27.66
C LEU A 221 1.04 -7.82 -28.81
N ASP A 222 0.25 -8.02 -29.86
CA ASP A 222 0.61 -8.84 -31.02
C ASP A 222 1.56 -8.13 -32.04
N GLN A 223 1.91 -6.84 -31.84
CA GLN A 223 2.73 -6.04 -32.76
C GLN A 223 4.24 -6.37 -32.77
N GLY A 224 4.70 -7.30 -31.93
CA GLY A 224 6.11 -7.72 -31.87
C GLY A 224 6.96 -6.84 -30.92
N GLU A 225 8.20 -7.30 -30.68
CA GLU A 225 9.08 -6.74 -29.63
C GLU A 225 9.46 -5.26 -29.86
N ASP A 226 9.64 -4.82 -31.10
CA ASP A 226 10.01 -3.43 -31.42
C ASP A 226 8.90 -2.42 -31.15
N GLY A 227 7.68 -2.89 -30.83
CA GLY A 227 6.52 -2.07 -30.53
C GLY A 227 6.41 -1.63 -29.05
N PHE A 228 7.23 -2.18 -28.15
CA PHE A 228 7.10 -1.96 -26.71
C PHE A 228 8.04 -0.87 -26.18
N ALA A 229 7.56 -0.11 -25.18
CA ALA A 229 8.39 0.78 -24.40
C ALA A 229 9.13 0.00 -23.28
N ASP A 230 10.28 0.52 -22.85
CA ASP A 230 10.93 0.03 -21.63
C ASP A 230 10.11 0.48 -20.39
N PRO A 231 9.74 -0.42 -19.46
CA PRO A 231 9.07 -0.04 -18.22
C PRO A 231 9.97 0.73 -17.25
N ARG A 232 11.29 0.72 -17.48
CA ARG A 232 12.26 1.39 -16.59
C ARG A 232 12.28 2.89 -16.84
N ILE A 233 12.20 3.67 -15.78
CA ILE A 233 12.12 5.13 -15.89
C ILE A 233 13.48 5.83 -15.98
N GLY A 234 14.59 5.11 -15.77
CA GLY A 234 15.95 5.63 -15.79
C GLY A 234 16.39 6.23 -14.44
N ALA A 235 17.70 6.31 -14.23
CA ALA A 235 18.30 6.65 -12.93
C ALA A 235 17.88 8.03 -12.41
N GLU A 236 17.88 9.04 -13.25
CA GLU A 236 17.55 10.43 -12.87
C GLU A 236 16.09 10.57 -12.42
N ARG A 237 15.14 10.06 -13.24
CA ARG A 237 13.71 10.07 -12.89
C ARG A 237 13.43 9.20 -11.67
N PHE A 238 14.12 8.07 -11.54
CA PHE A 238 13.99 7.21 -10.37
C PHE A 238 14.41 7.92 -9.08
N ALA A 239 15.60 8.54 -9.07
CA ALA A 239 16.08 9.27 -7.90
C ALA A 239 15.12 10.40 -7.49
N ARG A 240 14.61 11.15 -8.46
CA ARG A 240 13.63 12.22 -8.21
C ARG A 240 12.31 11.66 -7.70
N LYS A 241 11.78 10.59 -8.34
CA LYS A 241 10.55 9.94 -7.88
C LYS A 241 10.70 9.38 -6.48
N LEU A 242 11.86 8.78 -6.17
CA LEU A 242 12.15 8.21 -4.86
C LEU A 242 12.07 9.28 -3.77
N SER A 243 12.74 10.43 -3.96
CA SER A 243 12.68 11.54 -3.01
C SER A 243 11.26 12.06 -2.80
N LEU A 244 10.50 12.23 -3.88
CA LEU A 244 9.11 12.69 -3.81
C LEU A 244 8.17 11.65 -3.17
N THR A 245 8.39 10.35 -3.45
CA THR A 245 7.58 9.25 -2.87
C THR A 245 7.83 9.09 -1.38
N LEU A 246 9.10 9.22 -0.95
CA LEU A 246 9.48 9.12 0.46
C LEU A 246 9.22 10.43 1.23
N ASP A 247 8.93 11.51 0.51
CA ASP A 247 8.86 12.87 1.05
C ASP A 247 10.12 13.18 1.89
N ALA A 248 11.30 12.92 1.30
CA ALA A 248 12.60 13.10 1.94
C ALA A 248 13.68 13.36 0.89
N GLU A 249 14.79 13.98 1.29
CA GLU A 249 16.02 13.99 0.49
C GLU A 249 16.59 12.57 0.49
N ALA A 250 16.29 11.79 -0.54
CA ALA A 250 16.69 10.40 -0.65
C ALA A 250 17.89 10.24 -1.56
N ASP A 251 19.02 9.81 -1.00
CA ASP A 251 20.18 9.35 -1.76
C ASP A 251 20.00 7.86 -2.10
N ALA A 252 19.68 7.57 -3.35
CA ALA A 252 19.45 6.22 -3.82
C ALA A 252 20.69 5.31 -3.67
N ASP A 253 21.90 5.85 -3.77
CA ASP A 253 23.15 5.10 -3.61
C ASP A 253 23.43 4.80 -2.14
N ALA A 254 23.15 5.74 -1.23
CA ALA A 254 23.27 5.51 0.21
C ALA A 254 22.23 4.48 0.69
N ILE A 255 20.98 4.58 0.22
CA ILE A 255 19.94 3.58 0.51
C ILE A 255 20.37 2.19 0.03
N LEU A 256 20.87 2.09 -1.20
CA LEU A 256 21.34 0.83 -1.78
C LEU A 256 22.53 0.24 -1.00
N ALA A 257 23.50 1.07 -0.60
CA ALA A 257 24.64 0.63 0.20
C ALA A 257 24.21 0.11 1.59
N ARG A 258 23.32 0.83 2.29
CA ARG A 258 22.74 0.39 3.56
C ARG A 258 21.94 -0.92 3.37
N ALA A 259 21.16 -1.05 2.31
CA ALA A 259 20.39 -2.26 2.01
C ALA A 259 21.30 -3.49 1.80
N HIS A 260 22.44 -3.34 1.13
CA HIS A 260 23.41 -4.44 1.01
C HIS A 260 24.03 -4.84 2.36
N ALA A 261 24.42 -3.86 3.19
CA ALA A 261 24.95 -4.14 4.53
C ALA A 261 23.89 -4.83 5.43
N ASP A 262 22.65 -4.38 5.40
CA ASP A 262 21.56 -5.01 6.14
C ASP A 262 21.20 -6.39 5.60
N LEU A 263 21.28 -6.61 4.28
CA LEU A 263 21.11 -7.94 3.69
C LEU A 263 22.11 -8.94 4.26
N ASP A 264 23.37 -8.54 4.41
CA ASP A 264 24.41 -9.39 4.99
C ASP A 264 24.17 -9.63 6.49
N ARG A 265 23.85 -8.59 7.26
CA ARG A 265 23.55 -8.67 8.69
C ARG A 265 22.37 -9.61 8.97
N VAL A 266 21.23 -9.40 8.32
CA VAL A 266 20.02 -10.21 8.51
C VAL A 266 20.23 -11.66 8.04
N SER A 267 21.00 -11.87 6.97
CA SER A 267 21.38 -13.22 6.54
C SER A 267 22.21 -13.96 7.62
N GLN A 268 23.11 -13.25 8.33
CA GLN A 268 23.89 -13.83 9.44
C GLN A 268 23.01 -14.15 10.65
N GLU A 269 22.09 -13.25 11.03
CA GLU A 269 21.13 -13.50 12.11
C GLU A 269 20.25 -14.71 11.80
N MET A 270 19.76 -14.81 10.56
CA MET A 270 18.94 -15.93 10.11
C MET A 270 19.71 -17.25 10.14
N ALA A 271 21.00 -17.24 9.77
CA ALA A 271 21.85 -18.43 9.83
C ALA A 271 22.11 -18.86 11.29
N ALA A 272 22.32 -17.92 12.21
CA ALA A 272 22.49 -18.21 13.63
C ALA A 272 21.21 -18.83 14.22
N LEU A 273 20.05 -18.24 13.94
CA LEU A 273 18.76 -18.78 14.39
C LEU A 273 18.45 -20.16 13.78
N ALA A 274 18.84 -20.37 12.51
CA ALA A 274 18.71 -21.68 11.88
C ALA A 274 19.54 -22.77 12.60
N ALA A 275 20.73 -22.43 13.07
CA ALA A 275 21.57 -23.34 13.84
C ALA A 275 20.92 -23.72 15.19
N GLU A 276 20.29 -22.74 15.87
CA GLU A 276 19.55 -22.99 17.12
C GLU A 276 18.32 -23.90 16.88
N LEU A 277 17.57 -23.63 15.81
CA LEU A 277 16.36 -24.39 15.45
C LEU A 277 16.70 -25.82 14.97
N ALA A 278 17.85 -26.03 14.33
CA ALA A 278 18.29 -27.34 13.89
C ALA A 278 18.69 -28.23 15.08
N GLY A 279 19.16 -27.63 16.18
CA GLY A 279 19.69 -28.33 17.33
C GLY A 279 21.05 -28.99 17.04
N PRO A 280 21.64 -29.72 18.04
CA PRO A 280 22.90 -30.40 17.85
C PRO A 280 22.76 -31.53 16.81
N GLY A 281 23.46 -31.38 15.69
CA GLY A 281 23.53 -32.42 14.65
C GLY A 281 24.19 -33.70 15.14
N PRO A 282 23.99 -34.86 14.45
CA PRO A 282 24.70 -36.07 14.75
C PRO A 282 26.22 -35.84 14.73
N ALA A 283 26.94 -36.36 15.74
CA ALA A 283 28.39 -36.23 15.82
C ALA A 283 29.04 -36.75 14.53
N GLY A 284 29.73 -35.87 13.78
CA GLY A 284 30.43 -36.22 12.54
C GLY A 284 29.80 -35.68 11.23
N THR A 285 28.64 -35.03 11.24
CA THR A 285 28.13 -34.29 10.06
C THR A 285 28.85 -32.96 9.95
N GLN A 286 29.50 -32.68 8.80
CA GLN A 286 29.97 -31.34 8.46
C GLN A 286 28.79 -30.36 8.56
N ALA A 287 29.00 -29.27 9.29
CA ALA A 287 28.00 -28.19 9.34
C ALA A 287 27.70 -27.77 7.89
N ALA A 288 26.43 -27.87 7.48
CA ALA A 288 26.02 -27.38 6.20
C ALA A 288 26.38 -25.88 6.13
N GLU A 289 26.88 -25.39 4.99
CA GLU A 289 27.11 -23.99 4.79
C GLU A 289 25.84 -23.19 5.19
N GLY A 290 25.98 -22.04 5.87
CA GLY A 290 24.89 -21.35 6.55
C GLY A 290 23.60 -21.20 5.72
N GLY A 291 23.71 -20.95 4.41
CA GLY A 291 22.56 -20.85 3.52
C GLY A 291 21.81 -22.18 3.27
N ALA A 292 22.51 -23.31 3.24
CA ALA A 292 21.89 -24.62 3.09
C ALA A 292 21.13 -25.03 4.37
N LEU A 293 21.66 -24.68 5.55
CA LEU A 293 20.99 -24.93 6.83
C LEU A 293 19.72 -24.07 6.98
N VAL A 294 19.79 -22.78 6.59
CA VAL A 294 18.63 -21.89 6.56
C VAL A 294 17.52 -22.51 5.69
N ARG A 295 17.84 -22.96 4.48
CA ARG A 295 16.86 -23.59 3.58
C ARG A 295 16.26 -24.85 4.20
N GLN A 296 17.08 -25.72 4.80
CA GLN A 296 16.59 -26.92 5.47
C GLN A 296 15.61 -26.60 6.61
N VAL A 297 15.89 -25.56 7.41
CA VAL A 297 14.99 -25.13 8.49
C VAL A 297 13.69 -24.54 7.91
N LEU A 298 13.78 -23.68 6.88
CA LEU A 298 12.59 -23.15 6.21
C LEU A 298 11.73 -24.24 5.60
N ASP A 299 12.32 -25.25 4.94
CA ASP A 299 11.61 -26.40 4.38
C ASP A 299 10.87 -27.21 5.45
N ARG A 300 11.49 -27.37 6.64
CA ARG A 300 10.83 -28.00 7.78
C ARG A 300 9.63 -27.17 8.28
N LEU A 301 9.80 -25.85 8.44
CA LEU A 301 8.72 -24.95 8.88
C LEU A 301 7.60 -24.87 7.86
N ALA A 302 7.92 -24.96 6.57
CA ALA A 302 6.93 -25.01 5.49
C ALA A 302 6.03 -26.25 5.53
N GLY A 303 6.43 -27.31 6.26
CA GLY A 303 5.59 -28.49 6.52
C GLY A 303 4.41 -28.21 7.47
N ASP A 304 4.47 -27.14 8.27
CA ASP A 304 3.35 -26.71 9.13
C ASP A 304 2.51 -25.66 8.37
N ALA A 305 1.80 -26.12 7.35
CA ALA A 305 1.03 -25.28 6.45
C ALA A 305 -0.42 -25.11 6.90
N VAL A 306 -1.04 -24.03 6.44
CA VAL A 306 -2.49 -23.84 6.33
C VAL A 306 -2.93 -24.26 4.93
N ASP A 307 -4.24 -24.28 4.67
CA ASP A 307 -4.84 -24.52 3.37
C ASP A 307 -6.06 -23.60 3.14
N ASP A 308 -6.68 -23.68 1.98
CA ASP A 308 -7.84 -22.86 1.59
C ASP A 308 -9.01 -22.95 2.57
N THR A 309 -9.13 -24.07 3.30
CA THR A 309 -10.23 -24.30 4.25
C THR A 309 -9.93 -23.81 5.66
N THR A 310 -8.65 -23.66 6.02
CA THR A 310 -8.19 -23.38 7.39
C THR A 310 -7.61 -21.98 7.59
N ILE A 311 -7.13 -21.33 6.52
CA ILE A 311 -6.40 -20.06 6.62
C ILE A 311 -7.23 -18.94 7.27
N LEU A 312 -8.50 -18.77 6.91
CA LEU A 312 -9.34 -17.71 7.47
C LEU A 312 -9.53 -17.85 8.98
N GLU A 313 -9.86 -19.05 9.44
CA GLU A 313 -10.04 -19.32 10.87
C GLU A 313 -8.70 -19.19 11.63
N PHE A 314 -7.62 -19.59 11.01
CA PHE A 314 -6.28 -19.38 11.56
C PHE A 314 -5.97 -17.88 11.75
N CYS A 315 -6.25 -17.04 10.76
CA CYS A 315 -6.06 -15.59 10.84
C CYS A 315 -6.93 -14.95 11.94
N ARG A 316 -8.19 -15.39 12.11
CA ARG A 316 -9.06 -14.90 13.20
C ARG A 316 -8.45 -15.20 14.58
N ARG A 317 -7.97 -16.41 14.79
CA ARG A 317 -7.30 -16.78 16.05
C ARG A 317 -5.99 -16.02 16.25
N ALA A 318 -5.19 -15.85 15.20
CA ALA A 318 -3.96 -15.08 15.24
C ALA A 318 -4.23 -13.61 15.64
N LEU A 319 -5.25 -12.97 15.07
CA LEU A 319 -5.66 -11.61 15.42
C LEU A 319 -6.02 -11.49 16.91
N ALA A 320 -6.82 -12.40 17.43
CA ALA A 320 -7.18 -12.41 18.85
C ALA A 320 -5.96 -12.59 19.77
N ALA A 321 -5.07 -13.54 19.43
CA ALA A 321 -3.84 -13.79 20.18
C ALA A 321 -2.89 -12.59 20.15
N GLN A 322 -2.74 -11.92 19.01
CA GLN A 322 -1.91 -10.72 18.84
C GLN A 322 -2.44 -9.55 19.66
N THR A 323 -3.76 -9.33 19.64
CA THR A 323 -4.40 -8.26 20.43
C THR A 323 -4.16 -8.47 21.92
N GLY A 324 -4.31 -9.70 22.42
CA GLY A 324 -4.00 -10.07 23.79
C GLY A 324 -2.52 -9.84 24.13
N PHE A 325 -1.61 -10.33 23.29
CA PHE A 325 -0.17 -10.21 23.49
C PHE A 325 0.30 -8.74 23.54
N VAL A 326 -0.16 -7.91 22.60
CA VAL A 326 0.16 -6.46 22.58
C VAL A 326 -0.28 -5.77 23.87
N SER A 327 -1.47 -6.11 24.36
CA SER A 327 -2.02 -5.57 25.61
C SER A 327 -1.26 -6.05 26.85
N GLU A 328 -0.96 -7.35 26.94
CA GLU A 328 -0.22 -7.96 28.06
C GLU A 328 1.21 -7.42 28.16
N CYS A 329 1.91 -7.34 27.04
CA CYS A 329 3.27 -6.80 26.96
C CYS A 329 3.31 -5.26 27.01
N GLN A 330 2.18 -4.58 26.98
CA GLN A 330 2.08 -3.12 26.98
C GLN A 330 2.94 -2.45 25.89
N LEU A 331 2.89 -2.99 24.66
CA LEU A 331 3.73 -2.52 23.56
C LEU A 331 3.24 -1.19 22.98
N VAL A 332 1.93 -1.03 22.85
CA VAL A 332 1.28 0.16 22.29
C VAL A 332 -0.18 0.19 22.78
N THR A 333 -0.80 1.36 22.83
CA THR A 333 -2.21 1.48 23.22
C THR A 333 -3.11 0.90 22.15
N THR A 334 -4.03 0.00 22.54
CA THR A 334 -5.05 -0.60 21.68
C THR A 334 -6.38 0.11 21.85
N HIS A 335 -7.22 0.08 20.81
CA HIS A 335 -8.56 0.66 20.82
C HIS A 335 -9.58 -0.38 20.34
N ASP A 336 -10.86 -0.16 20.67
CA ASP A 336 -11.97 -1.10 20.37
C ASP A 336 -12.64 -0.83 19.00
N ASP A 337 -11.88 -0.38 18.00
CA ASP A 337 -12.43 -0.22 16.66
C ASP A 337 -12.78 -1.60 16.06
N PRO A 338 -13.88 -1.70 15.30
CA PRO A 338 -14.26 -2.98 14.72
C PRO A 338 -13.29 -3.43 13.63
N VAL A 339 -12.90 -4.70 13.69
CA VAL A 339 -12.07 -5.36 12.67
C VAL A 339 -12.62 -6.74 12.36
N GLU A 340 -12.65 -7.09 11.09
CA GLU A 340 -13.15 -8.37 10.60
C GLU A 340 -12.13 -9.03 9.67
N VAL A 341 -11.86 -10.31 9.91
CA VAL A 341 -11.10 -11.13 8.96
C VAL A 341 -12.09 -11.72 7.95
N ILE A 342 -11.96 -11.28 6.70
CA ILE A 342 -12.84 -11.67 5.60
C ILE A 342 -12.08 -12.44 4.52
N GLU A 343 -12.82 -13.22 3.74
CA GLU A 343 -12.27 -13.77 2.51
C GLU A 343 -12.05 -12.65 1.49
N MET A 344 -10.85 -12.62 0.89
CA MET A 344 -10.50 -11.60 -0.09
C MET A 344 -11.42 -11.69 -1.31
N PRO A 345 -12.00 -10.57 -1.78
CA PRO A 345 -12.78 -10.54 -3.00
C PRO A 345 -12.02 -11.14 -4.19
N GLU A 346 -12.66 -11.94 -5.02
CA GLU A 346 -12.02 -12.69 -6.11
C GLU A 346 -11.22 -11.79 -7.08
N ILE A 347 -11.72 -10.60 -7.35
CA ILE A 347 -11.04 -9.60 -8.19
C ILE A 347 -9.65 -9.19 -7.67
N SER A 348 -9.41 -9.35 -6.37
CA SER A 348 -8.14 -8.98 -5.70
C SER A 348 -7.21 -10.16 -5.46
N ARG A 349 -7.67 -11.41 -5.70
CA ARG A 349 -6.89 -12.62 -5.44
C ARG A 349 -5.72 -12.78 -6.42
N GLY A 350 -4.67 -13.45 -5.97
CA GLY A 350 -3.48 -13.74 -6.78
C GLY A 350 -2.47 -12.61 -6.89
N VAL A 351 -2.73 -11.45 -6.26
CA VAL A 351 -1.80 -10.31 -6.18
C VAL A 351 -1.13 -10.22 -4.81
N ALA A 352 -1.90 -10.41 -3.74
CA ALA A 352 -1.43 -10.44 -2.36
C ALA A 352 -2.11 -11.58 -1.60
N VAL A 353 -1.50 -12.03 -0.50
CA VAL A 353 -2.09 -13.05 0.38
C VAL A 353 -3.09 -12.46 1.35
N ALA A 354 -2.80 -11.28 1.84
CA ALA A 354 -3.69 -10.49 2.66
C ALA A 354 -3.46 -9.01 2.41
N TYR A 355 -4.41 -8.20 2.81
CA TYR A 355 -4.27 -6.75 2.95
C TYR A 355 -5.22 -6.23 4.03
N CYS A 356 -4.80 -5.13 4.65
CA CYS A 356 -5.63 -4.34 5.54
C CYS A 356 -6.43 -3.32 4.73
N ASP A 357 -7.73 -3.41 4.79
CA ASP A 357 -8.66 -2.49 4.13
C ASP A 357 -9.41 -1.68 5.20
N SER A 358 -8.88 -0.52 5.51
CA SER A 358 -9.49 0.41 6.46
C SER A 358 -10.54 1.29 5.77
N PRO A 359 -11.58 1.72 6.49
CA PRO A 359 -12.48 2.77 6.01
C PRO A 359 -11.70 4.02 5.62
N GLY A 360 -12.23 4.78 4.69
CA GLY A 360 -11.67 6.08 4.34
C GLY A 360 -11.50 6.97 5.59
N PRO A 361 -10.39 7.69 5.72
CA PRO A 361 -10.14 8.49 6.92
C PRO A 361 -11.10 9.67 7.08
N LEU A 362 -11.84 10.01 6.05
CA LEU A 362 -12.84 11.10 6.04
C LEU A 362 -14.28 10.58 6.17
N GLU A 363 -14.46 9.28 6.35
CA GLU A 363 -15.78 8.69 6.58
C GLU A 363 -16.45 9.26 7.82
N PRO A 364 -17.70 9.75 7.71
CA PRO A 364 -18.38 10.40 8.82
C PRO A 364 -18.84 9.44 9.93
N ALA A 365 -18.95 8.15 9.63
CA ALA A 365 -19.40 7.13 10.57
C ALA A 365 -18.34 6.04 10.77
N PRO A 366 -18.20 5.48 11.97
CA PRO A 366 -17.34 4.33 12.20
C PRO A 366 -17.78 3.13 11.35
N MET A 367 -16.83 2.52 10.63
CA MET A 367 -17.02 1.30 9.86
C MET A 367 -15.93 0.28 10.21
N PRO A 368 -16.16 -1.03 10.02
CA PRO A 368 -15.14 -2.03 10.30
C PRO A 368 -13.96 -1.91 9.33
N THR A 369 -12.77 -2.17 9.85
CA THR A 369 -11.60 -2.48 9.04
C THR A 369 -11.68 -3.94 8.63
N PHE A 370 -11.43 -4.25 7.37
CA PHE A 370 -11.33 -5.62 6.88
C PHE A 370 -9.88 -6.05 6.75
N VAL A 371 -9.54 -7.17 7.35
CA VAL A 371 -8.31 -7.90 7.02
C VAL A 371 -8.72 -8.97 6.02
N ALA A 372 -8.50 -8.67 4.75
CA ALA A 372 -8.89 -9.54 3.66
C ALA A 372 -7.79 -10.58 3.41
N VAL A 373 -8.12 -11.86 3.51
CA VAL A 373 -7.20 -12.98 3.36
C VAL A 373 -7.60 -13.80 2.14
N SER A 374 -6.64 -14.11 1.27
CA SER A 374 -6.86 -14.83 0.03
C SER A 374 -6.66 -16.32 0.20
N PRO A 375 -7.70 -17.15 0.07
CA PRO A 375 -7.52 -18.52 -0.40
C PRO A 375 -6.91 -18.51 -1.81
N THR A 376 -6.34 -19.62 -2.24
CA THR A 376 -5.78 -19.69 -3.59
C THR A 376 -6.91 -19.63 -4.65
N PRO A 377 -6.67 -19.00 -5.82
CA PRO A 377 -7.61 -19.05 -6.93
C PRO A 377 -7.94 -20.48 -7.35
N ALA A 378 -9.21 -20.75 -7.62
CA ALA A 378 -9.70 -22.10 -7.90
C ALA A 378 -9.12 -22.72 -9.20
N ASP A 379 -8.60 -21.89 -10.10
CA ASP A 379 -7.98 -22.30 -11.36
C ASP A 379 -6.47 -22.58 -11.25
N TRP A 380 -5.86 -22.43 -10.04
CA TRP A 380 -4.45 -22.69 -9.88
C TRP A 380 -4.13 -24.19 -9.91
N PRO A 381 -3.05 -24.60 -10.60
CA PRO A 381 -2.54 -25.97 -10.52
C PRO A 381 -2.12 -26.33 -9.09
N ALA A 382 -2.32 -27.58 -8.67
CA ALA A 382 -2.00 -28.07 -7.33
C ALA A 382 -0.55 -27.76 -6.89
N GLN A 383 0.41 -27.82 -7.80
CA GLN A 383 1.81 -27.48 -7.52
C GLN A 383 1.96 -26.00 -7.11
N ARG A 384 1.21 -25.09 -7.74
CA ARG A 384 1.24 -23.67 -7.40
C ARG A 384 0.58 -23.40 -6.05
N VAL A 385 -0.53 -24.07 -5.75
CA VAL A 385 -1.19 -24.04 -4.43
C VAL A 385 -0.24 -24.52 -3.34
N THR A 386 0.47 -25.64 -3.58
CA THR A 386 1.46 -26.16 -2.62
C THR A 386 2.59 -25.16 -2.39
N SER A 387 3.16 -24.56 -3.46
CA SER A 387 4.22 -23.54 -3.34
C SER A 387 3.75 -22.33 -2.56
N PHE A 388 2.51 -21.90 -2.77
CA PHE A 388 1.90 -20.78 -2.05
C PHE A 388 1.83 -21.05 -0.54
N TYR A 389 1.29 -22.19 -0.12
CA TYR A 389 1.19 -22.52 1.31
C TYR A 389 2.51 -22.93 1.95
N ARG A 390 3.53 -23.28 1.18
CA ARG A 390 4.91 -23.39 1.67
C ARG A 390 5.48 -22.02 2.02
N GLU A 391 5.25 -21.01 1.17
CA GLU A 391 5.65 -19.62 1.44
C GLU A 391 4.88 -19.06 2.64
N TYR A 392 3.53 -19.22 2.63
CA TYR A 392 2.61 -18.71 3.63
C TYR A 392 2.16 -19.81 4.61
N ASN A 393 3.17 -20.51 5.21
CA ASN A 393 2.93 -21.48 6.28
C ASN A 393 2.43 -20.78 7.56
N ARG A 394 2.02 -21.56 8.57
CA ARG A 394 1.44 -21.01 9.83
C ARG A 394 2.29 -19.93 10.48
N HIS A 395 3.61 -20.13 10.51
CA HIS A 395 4.54 -19.19 11.13
C HIS A 395 4.63 -17.89 10.35
N MET A 396 4.61 -17.96 9.01
CA MET A 396 4.57 -16.78 8.14
C MET A 396 3.22 -16.07 8.25
N VAL A 397 2.10 -16.80 8.35
CA VAL A 397 0.77 -16.20 8.52
C VAL A 397 0.66 -15.47 9.87
N HIS A 398 1.31 -15.95 10.94
CA HIS A 398 1.42 -15.16 12.18
C HIS A 398 2.10 -13.81 11.92
N ASN A 399 3.24 -13.81 11.23
CA ASN A 399 3.96 -12.57 10.91
C ASN A 399 3.14 -11.65 9.97
N LEU A 400 2.48 -12.23 8.98
CA LEU A 400 1.58 -11.49 8.07
C LEU A 400 0.44 -10.80 8.83
N MET A 401 -0.19 -11.50 9.79
CA MET A 401 -1.26 -10.93 10.60
C MET A 401 -0.76 -9.83 11.56
N VAL A 402 0.52 -9.89 11.99
CA VAL A 402 1.15 -8.77 12.69
C VAL A 402 1.22 -7.55 11.76
N HIS A 403 1.68 -7.72 10.54
CA HIS A 403 1.80 -6.66 9.54
C HIS A 403 0.45 -6.02 9.20
N GLU A 404 -0.53 -6.84 8.84
CA GLU A 404 -1.84 -6.36 8.36
C GLU A 404 -2.75 -5.88 9.50
N ALA A 405 -2.60 -6.46 10.70
CA ALA A 405 -3.52 -6.19 11.79
C ALA A 405 -2.84 -5.64 13.05
N MET A 406 -2.36 -6.51 13.95
CA MET A 406 -1.95 -6.14 15.32
C MET A 406 -0.50 -6.50 15.63
N PRO A 407 0.34 -5.50 15.91
CA PRO A 407 0.06 -4.06 15.98
C PRO A 407 0.42 -3.26 14.71
N GLY A 408 0.30 -3.86 13.52
CA GLY A 408 0.63 -3.26 12.23
C GLY A 408 -0.39 -2.25 11.71
N HIS A 409 -0.84 -2.43 10.46
CA HIS A 409 -1.68 -1.47 9.72
C HIS A 409 -3.00 -1.12 10.41
N PHE A 410 -3.73 -2.13 10.94
CA PHE A 410 -5.00 -1.86 11.62
C PHE A 410 -4.80 -0.97 12.84
N LEU A 411 -3.84 -1.31 13.72
CA LEU A 411 -3.57 -0.51 14.92
C LEU A 411 -3.10 0.89 14.55
N GLN A 412 -2.19 1.04 13.60
CA GLN A 412 -1.75 2.36 13.14
C GLN A 412 -2.93 3.19 12.60
N GLY A 413 -3.83 2.57 11.84
CA GLY A 413 -5.06 3.19 11.35
C GLY A 413 -5.96 3.68 12.50
N GLN A 414 -6.06 2.92 13.59
CA GLN A 414 -6.80 3.33 14.80
C GLN A 414 -6.24 4.62 15.41
N HIS A 415 -4.92 4.70 15.55
CA HIS A 415 -4.25 5.90 16.06
C HIS A 415 -4.37 7.08 15.09
N SER A 416 -4.16 6.85 13.81
CA SER A 416 -4.22 7.90 12.78
C SER A 416 -5.59 8.59 12.71
N ARG A 417 -6.69 7.84 12.87
CA ARG A 417 -8.06 8.39 12.90
C ARG A 417 -8.35 9.22 14.15
N ARG A 418 -7.57 9.08 15.20
CA ARG A 418 -7.71 9.84 16.47
C ARG A 418 -6.85 11.10 16.50
N PHE A 419 -6.12 11.37 15.44
CA PHE A 419 -5.32 12.59 15.36
C PHE A 419 -6.20 13.81 15.14
N GLU A 420 -6.16 14.74 16.07
CA GLU A 420 -6.91 16.00 16.09
C GLU A 420 -5.99 17.24 16.16
N GLY A 421 -4.68 17.05 15.96
CA GLY A 421 -3.68 18.10 16.15
C GLY A 421 -3.63 19.14 15.02
N SER A 422 -4.26 18.90 13.86
CA SER A 422 -4.30 19.81 12.72
C SER A 422 -5.74 20.21 12.38
N ALA A 423 -5.93 21.47 11.98
CA ALA A 423 -7.21 21.97 11.47
C ALA A 423 -7.46 21.57 10.00
N THR A 424 -6.54 20.81 9.37
CA THR A 424 -6.67 20.34 7.99
C THR A 424 -6.91 18.83 7.94
N ALA A 425 -7.50 18.37 6.85
CA ALA A 425 -7.61 16.94 6.56
C ALA A 425 -6.38 16.40 5.76
N LEU A 426 -5.32 17.19 5.60
CA LEU A 426 -4.18 16.83 4.75
C LEU A 426 -3.50 15.54 5.19
N ARG A 427 -3.25 15.34 6.50
CA ARG A 427 -2.61 14.10 6.99
C ARG A 427 -3.43 12.85 6.78
N ALA A 428 -4.75 12.99 6.81
CA ALA A 428 -5.66 11.90 6.49
C ALA A 428 -5.62 11.58 4.98
N ALA A 429 -5.64 12.62 4.13
CA ALA A 429 -5.68 12.47 2.67
C ALA A 429 -4.31 12.16 2.05
N LEU A 430 -3.20 12.65 2.63
CA LEU A 430 -1.83 12.56 2.12
C LEU A 430 -0.93 11.68 3.00
N ARG A 431 -1.49 10.69 3.69
CA ARG A 431 -0.72 9.81 4.58
C ARG A 431 0.53 9.25 3.90
N SER A 432 1.63 9.21 4.63
CA SER A 432 2.92 8.71 4.16
C SER A 432 2.90 7.20 4.00
N GLY A 433 3.08 6.70 2.78
CA GLY A 433 3.23 5.26 2.52
C GLY A 433 4.48 4.68 3.20
N SER A 434 5.59 5.42 3.27
CA SER A 434 6.80 4.96 3.96
C SER A 434 6.61 4.82 5.48
N PHE A 435 5.84 5.72 6.12
CA PHE A 435 5.53 5.56 7.54
C PHE A 435 4.56 4.39 7.77
N VAL A 436 3.52 4.25 6.94
CA VAL A 436 2.53 3.17 7.07
C VAL A 436 3.18 1.80 6.93
N GLU A 437 3.97 1.59 5.88
CA GLU A 437 4.68 0.33 5.66
C GLU A 437 5.82 0.14 6.68
N GLY A 438 6.55 1.22 6.98
CA GLY A 438 7.65 1.19 7.94
C GLY A 438 7.22 0.81 9.34
N TRP A 439 6.09 1.33 9.81
CA TRP A 439 5.50 0.93 11.09
C TRP A 439 5.10 -0.55 11.09
N ALA A 440 4.44 -1.03 10.04
CA ALA A 440 4.00 -2.42 9.96
C ALA A 440 5.17 -3.40 10.00
N VAL A 441 6.26 -3.12 9.27
CA VAL A 441 7.49 -3.95 9.30
C VAL A 441 8.20 -3.83 10.65
N TYR A 442 8.23 -2.64 11.27
CA TYR A 442 8.76 -2.47 12.63
C TYR A 442 7.94 -3.26 13.67
N ALA A 443 6.62 -3.31 13.51
CA ALA A 443 5.74 -4.10 14.37
C ALA A 443 6.02 -5.60 14.27
N GLU A 444 6.38 -6.12 13.08
CA GLU A 444 6.82 -7.52 12.91
C GLU A 444 8.04 -7.84 13.79
N GLU A 445 9.05 -6.97 13.74
CA GLU A 445 10.27 -7.14 14.55
C GLU A 445 9.97 -7.00 16.03
N LEU A 446 9.21 -5.97 16.44
CA LEU A 446 8.79 -5.72 17.81
C LEU A 446 8.11 -6.95 18.44
N MET A 447 7.15 -7.55 17.74
CA MET A 447 6.45 -8.74 18.22
C MET A 447 7.38 -9.95 18.37
N ALA A 448 8.26 -10.15 17.39
CA ALA A 448 9.22 -11.25 17.40
C ALA A 448 10.27 -11.08 18.52
N GLU A 449 10.76 -9.87 18.80
CA GLU A 449 11.69 -9.56 19.89
C GLU A 449 11.07 -9.82 21.27
N HIS A 450 9.75 -9.62 21.42
CA HIS A 450 9.02 -9.92 22.64
C HIS A 450 8.61 -11.39 22.78
N GLY A 451 9.01 -12.25 21.84
CA GLY A 451 8.76 -13.69 21.90
C GLY A 451 7.35 -14.12 21.46
N TYR A 452 6.69 -13.34 20.59
CA TYR A 452 5.43 -13.76 20.00
C TYR A 452 5.65 -14.91 18.98
N PRO A 453 4.78 -15.94 18.95
CA PRO A 453 3.58 -16.15 19.77
C PRO A 453 3.90 -16.69 21.16
N ALA A 454 3.01 -16.46 22.12
CA ALA A 454 3.14 -16.98 23.47
C ALA A 454 2.99 -18.52 23.53
N GLU A 455 2.23 -19.08 22.59
CA GLU A 455 2.06 -20.53 22.41
C GLU A 455 2.86 -21.03 21.20
N GLY A 456 3.59 -22.11 21.36
CA GLY A 456 4.45 -22.68 20.32
C GLY A 456 5.93 -22.25 20.46
N ASP A 457 6.69 -22.35 19.36
CA ASP A 457 8.09 -21.91 19.33
C ASP A 457 8.20 -20.53 18.67
N PRO A 458 8.44 -19.45 19.44
CA PRO A 458 8.54 -18.10 18.89
C PRO A 458 9.71 -17.95 17.89
N ARG A 459 10.73 -18.80 17.97
CA ARG A 459 11.86 -18.80 17.04
C ARG A 459 11.43 -19.15 15.62
N ALA A 460 10.35 -19.95 15.46
CA ALA A 460 9.81 -20.28 14.15
C ALA A 460 9.16 -19.04 13.48
N VAL A 461 8.43 -18.22 14.24
CA VAL A 461 7.89 -16.93 13.75
C VAL A 461 9.03 -15.93 13.52
N ARG A 462 10.02 -15.83 14.42
CA ARG A 462 11.22 -14.98 14.19
C ARG A 462 11.96 -15.36 12.90
N MET A 463 12.06 -16.66 12.58
CA MET A 463 12.68 -17.13 11.34
C MET A 463 11.94 -16.61 10.10
N GLN A 464 10.60 -16.60 10.12
CA GLN A 464 9.81 -16.05 9.02
C GLN A 464 9.86 -14.51 8.99
N GLN A 465 9.88 -13.87 10.13
CA GLN A 465 10.05 -12.43 10.23
C GLN A 465 11.41 -11.99 9.64
N LEU A 466 12.51 -12.68 9.93
CA LEU A 466 13.81 -12.43 9.29
C LEU A 466 13.76 -12.65 7.77
N LYS A 467 13.03 -13.67 7.30
CA LYS A 467 12.79 -13.88 5.87
C LYS A 467 12.03 -12.68 5.24
N MET A 468 11.04 -12.12 5.94
CA MET A 468 10.33 -10.92 5.50
C MET A 468 11.23 -9.68 5.53
N GLN A 469 12.13 -9.54 6.51
CA GLN A 469 13.16 -8.49 6.49
C GLN A 469 14.07 -8.60 5.27
N LEU A 470 14.58 -9.79 4.93
CA LEU A 470 15.34 -9.99 3.70
C LEU A 470 14.54 -9.59 2.47
N ARG A 471 13.25 -9.94 2.42
CA ARG A 471 12.34 -9.60 1.33
C ARG A 471 12.18 -8.08 1.16
N MET A 472 11.97 -7.32 2.24
CA MET A 472 11.84 -5.86 2.16
C MET A 472 13.17 -5.18 1.77
N ILE A 473 14.30 -5.66 2.27
CA ILE A 473 15.63 -5.17 1.88
C ILE A 473 15.85 -5.40 0.39
N ILE A 474 15.56 -6.60 -0.10
CA ILE A 474 15.65 -6.95 -1.51
C ILE A 474 14.70 -6.11 -2.36
N ASN A 475 13.51 -5.75 -1.88
CA ASN A 475 12.60 -4.84 -2.57
C ASN A 475 13.27 -3.49 -2.89
N ALA A 476 14.00 -2.89 -1.94
CA ALA A 476 14.73 -1.64 -2.18
C ALA A 476 15.89 -1.81 -3.18
N ILE A 477 16.60 -2.95 -3.12
CA ILE A 477 17.66 -3.28 -4.08
C ILE A 477 17.07 -3.45 -5.48
N LEU A 478 15.96 -4.17 -5.63
CA LEU A 478 15.26 -4.36 -6.90
C LEU A 478 14.83 -3.02 -7.49
N ASP A 479 14.13 -2.20 -6.71
CA ASP A 479 13.59 -0.91 -7.15
C ASP A 479 14.71 -0.01 -7.71
N SER A 480 15.79 0.16 -6.95
CA SER A 480 16.95 0.95 -7.36
C SER A 480 17.66 0.36 -8.58
N ARG A 481 17.91 -0.96 -8.61
CA ARG A 481 18.68 -1.60 -9.67
C ARG A 481 17.88 -1.79 -10.95
N VAL A 482 16.59 -2.08 -10.87
CA VAL A 482 15.71 -2.21 -12.04
C VAL A 482 15.60 -0.88 -12.77
N HIS A 483 15.23 0.18 -12.05
CA HIS A 483 14.95 1.48 -12.68
C HIS A 483 16.20 2.32 -12.94
N GLY A 484 17.24 2.19 -12.13
CA GLY A 484 18.43 3.02 -12.21
C GLY A 484 19.65 2.35 -12.85
N ARG A 485 19.73 1.01 -12.86
CA ARG A 485 20.97 0.28 -13.20
C ARG A 485 20.76 -0.91 -14.15
N GLY A 486 19.57 -1.06 -14.75
CA GLY A 486 19.30 -2.05 -15.79
C GLY A 486 19.37 -3.50 -15.33
N MET A 487 19.02 -3.81 -14.05
CA MET A 487 18.99 -5.19 -13.52
C MET A 487 18.15 -6.11 -14.42
N THR A 488 18.69 -7.28 -14.71
CA THR A 488 18.01 -8.31 -15.50
C THR A 488 17.11 -9.18 -14.63
N GLU A 489 16.16 -9.87 -15.26
CA GLU A 489 15.29 -10.84 -14.57
C GLU A 489 16.09 -11.96 -13.90
N ALA A 490 17.11 -12.50 -14.59
CA ALA A 490 17.96 -13.57 -14.05
C ALA A 490 18.71 -13.14 -12.78
N GLU A 491 19.25 -11.91 -12.75
CA GLU A 491 19.90 -11.34 -11.55
C GLU A 491 18.88 -11.14 -10.42
N ALA A 492 17.70 -10.63 -10.73
CA ALA A 492 16.63 -10.43 -9.76
C ALA A 492 16.13 -11.76 -9.16
N MET A 493 15.86 -12.76 -10.01
CA MET A 493 15.45 -14.10 -9.57
C MET A 493 16.53 -14.73 -8.70
N SER A 494 17.81 -14.68 -9.11
CA SER A 494 18.93 -15.20 -8.32
C SER A 494 19.05 -14.54 -6.94
N LEU A 495 18.84 -13.22 -6.86
CA LEU A 495 18.87 -12.51 -5.59
C LEU A 495 17.70 -12.92 -4.67
N MET A 496 16.48 -12.95 -5.20
CA MET A 496 15.28 -13.26 -4.43
C MET A 496 15.24 -14.72 -3.95
N THR A 497 15.54 -15.68 -4.82
CA THR A 497 15.51 -17.10 -4.46
C THR A 497 16.75 -17.54 -3.67
N GLY A 498 17.93 -16.98 -4.02
CA GLY A 498 19.21 -17.33 -3.37
C GLY A 498 19.38 -16.67 -2.01
N ARG A 499 19.38 -15.33 -1.96
CA ARG A 499 19.60 -14.54 -0.74
C ARG A 499 18.32 -14.30 0.05
N GLY A 500 17.18 -14.16 -0.63
CA GLY A 500 15.88 -13.90 -0.02
C GLY A 500 15.10 -15.16 0.36
N HIS A 501 15.56 -16.33 -0.02
CA HIS A 501 14.90 -17.63 0.23
C HIS A 501 13.43 -17.68 -0.20
N GLN A 502 13.05 -16.85 -1.19
CA GLN A 502 11.68 -16.79 -1.71
C GLN A 502 11.41 -18.00 -2.61
N GLU A 503 10.17 -18.47 -2.62
CA GLU A 503 9.69 -19.45 -3.60
C GLU A 503 9.68 -18.82 -5.01
N GLU A 504 9.96 -19.63 -6.05
CA GLU A 504 10.12 -19.13 -7.42
C GLU A 504 8.87 -18.35 -7.92
N GLY A 505 7.68 -18.85 -7.59
CA GLY A 505 6.42 -18.19 -7.99
C GLY A 505 6.25 -16.81 -7.37
N GLU A 506 6.66 -16.65 -6.12
CA GLU A 506 6.66 -15.35 -5.42
C GLU A 506 7.70 -14.41 -6.02
N ALA A 507 8.90 -14.90 -6.29
CA ALA A 507 9.97 -14.11 -6.91
C ALA A 507 9.58 -13.62 -8.31
N ALA A 508 8.94 -14.46 -9.13
CA ALA A 508 8.45 -14.07 -10.45
C ALA A 508 7.35 -12.99 -10.37
N GLY A 509 6.42 -13.13 -9.42
CA GLY A 509 5.42 -12.10 -9.14
C GLY A 509 6.06 -10.77 -8.71
N LYS A 510 7.08 -10.83 -7.87
CA LYS A 510 7.83 -9.66 -7.40
C LYS A 510 8.60 -8.98 -8.52
N TRP A 511 9.25 -9.74 -9.40
CA TRP A 511 9.90 -9.20 -10.59
C TRP A 511 8.90 -8.41 -11.46
N ARG A 512 7.72 -9.01 -11.73
CA ARG A 512 6.66 -8.34 -12.47
C ARG A 512 6.23 -7.03 -11.79
N ARG A 513 6.04 -7.03 -10.47
CA ARG A 513 5.68 -5.84 -9.68
C ARG A 513 6.77 -4.76 -9.78
N ALA A 514 8.05 -5.13 -9.72
CA ALA A 514 9.16 -4.19 -9.86
C ALA A 514 9.20 -3.48 -11.22
N LEU A 515 8.67 -4.11 -12.27
CA LEU A 515 8.53 -3.48 -13.60
C LEU A 515 7.26 -2.63 -13.72
N LEU A 516 6.20 -2.93 -12.95
CA LEU A 516 4.92 -2.23 -12.99
C LEU A 516 4.88 -0.96 -12.12
N THR A 517 5.80 -0.86 -11.14
CA THR A 517 5.86 0.26 -10.19
C THR A 517 7.29 0.80 -10.11
N SER A 518 7.46 2.01 -9.62
CA SER A 518 8.78 2.58 -9.33
C SER A 518 8.73 3.39 -8.04
N ALA A 519 9.80 3.35 -7.24
CA ALA A 519 9.95 3.93 -5.91
C ALA A 519 9.03 3.35 -4.82
N GLN A 520 8.01 2.57 -5.19
CA GLN A 520 7.05 1.97 -4.24
C GLN A 520 7.68 0.83 -3.43
N LEU A 521 8.51 -0.02 -4.05
CA LEU A 521 9.16 -1.13 -3.36
C LEU A 521 10.17 -0.66 -2.31
N SER A 522 10.73 0.54 -2.46
CA SER A 522 11.65 1.15 -1.51
C SER A 522 10.97 1.64 -0.23
N THR A 523 9.66 1.90 -0.26
CA THR A 523 8.92 2.45 0.90
C THR A 523 8.97 1.54 2.13
N TYR A 524 8.95 0.22 1.93
CA TYR A 524 9.05 -0.77 3.01
C TYR A 524 10.35 -0.65 3.79
N TYR A 525 11.47 -0.73 3.09
CA TYR A 525 12.80 -0.74 3.70
C TYR A 525 13.17 0.62 4.30
N VAL A 526 12.98 1.71 3.54
CA VAL A 526 13.31 3.06 4.01
C VAL A 526 12.40 3.42 5.18
N GLY A 527 11.10 3.17 5.06
CA GLY A 527 10.16 3.42 6.15
C GLY A 527 10.51 2.66 7.42
N TYR A 528 10.82 1.35 7.31
CA TYR A 528 11.26 0.56 8.45
C TYR A 528 12.52 1.13 9.10
N THR A 529 13.55 1.47 8.31
CA THR A 529 14.79 2.00 8.87
C THR A 529 14.58 3.34 9.58
N GLU A 530 13.74 4.21 9.04
CA GLU A 530 13.40 5.50 9.67
C GLU A 530 12.59 5.32 10.97
N VAL A 531 11.62 4.40 10.99
CA VAL A 531 10.81 4.08 12.19
C VAL A 531 11.68 3.44 13.27
N ALA A 532 12.51 2.47 12.91
CA ALA A 532 13.42 1.80 13.84
C ALA A 532 14.47 2.79 14.42
N ASP A 533 15.06 3.64 13.58
CA ASP A 533 15.99 4.69 14.01
C ASP A 533 15.32 5.71 14.94
N LEU A 534 14.04 6.08 14.68
CA LEU A 534 13.25 6.95 15.56
C LEU A 534 12.97 6.27 16.90
N ALA A 535 12.51 5.01 16.90
CA ALA A 535 12.23 4.25 18.11
C ALA A 535 13.49 4.08 18.99
N ALA A 536 14.64 3.76 18.38
CA ALA A 536 15.92 3.67 19.05
C ALA A 536 16.35 5.02 19.66
N GLY A 537 16.19 6.12 18.90
CA GLY A 537 16.46 7.47 19.37
C GLY A 537 15.61 7.88 20.57
N LEU A 538 14.30 7.58 20.52
CA LEU A 538 13.38 7.84 21.64
C LEU A 538 13.72 7.00 22.88
N ARG A 539 14.10 5.73 22.68
CA ARG A 539 14.56 4.86 23.78
C ARG A 539 15.79 5.45 24.48
N ALA A 540 16.75 5.96 23.70
CA ALA A 540 17.96 6.57 24.24
C ALA A 540 17.70 7.92 24.92
N ALA A 541 16.90 8.79 24.30
CA ALA A 541 16.59 10.13 24.83
C ALA A 541 15.62 10.11 26.03
N ARG A 542 14.74 9.11 26.09
CA ARG A 542 13.66 9.01 27.09
C ARG A 542 13.64 7.65 27.81
N PRO A 543 14.71 7.28 28.52
CA PRO A 543 14.80 5.97 29.18
C PRO A 543 13.77 5.77 30.29
N GLN A 544 13.15 6.84 30.79
CA GLN A 544 12.11 6.80 31.84
C GLN A 544 10.71 6.50 31.28
N GLN A 545 10.49 6.69 29.99
CA GLN A 545 9.21 6.35 29.37
C GLN A 545 9.11 4.85 29.13
N SER A 546 7.90 4.31 29.33
CA SER A 546 7.61 2.93 28.93
C SER A 546 7.67 2.80 27.40
N GLU A 547 7.82 1.58 26.93
CA GLU A 547 7.80 1.29 25.48
C GLU A 547 6.49 1.74 24.85
N ARG A 548 5.35 1.44 25.49
CA ARG A 548 4.04 1.92 25.09
C ARG A 548 4.00 3.45 24.92
N GLN A 549 4.50 4.20 25.89
CA GLN A 549 4.50 5.66 25.80
C GLN A 549 5.31 6.19 24.62
N ARG A 550 6.43 5.54 24.30
CA ARG A 550 7.24 5.92 23.13
C ARG A 550 6.52 5.59 21.83
N HIS A 551 5.94 4.40 21.70
CA HIS A 551 5.19 4.02 20.51
C HIS A 551 3.93 4.88 20.32
N ASP A 552 3.17 5.12 21.38
CA ASP A 552 2.01 6.01 21.33
C ASP A 552 2.40 7.42 20.85
N SER A 553 3.57 7.95 21.29
CA SER A 553 4.06 9.24 20.82
C SER A 553 4.40 9.24 19.32
N MET A 554 4.88 8.13 18.77
CA MET A 554 5.15 8.01 17.33
C MET A 554 3.85 7.97 16.49
N LEU A 555 2.79 7.42 17.05
CA LEU A 555 1.49 7.25 16.38
C LEU A 555 0.50 8.41 16.61
N ALA A 556 0.82 9.34 17.49
CA ALA A 556 -0.08 10.42 17.92
C ALA A 556 -0.30 11.54 16.90
N HIS A 557 0.46 11.56 15.80
CA HIS A 557 0.49 12.67 14.86
C HIS A 557 -0.15 12.36 13.49
N GLY A 558 -1.04 11.38 13.42
CA GLY A 558 -1.59 10.88 12.17
C GLY A 558 -0.53 10.03 11.43
N SER A 559 -0.44 10.17 10.11
CA SER A 559 0.54 9.39 9.32
C SER A 559 1.43 10.30 8.45
N PRO A 560 2.18 11.26 9.04
CA PRO A 560 3.14 12.07 8.29
C PRO A 560 4.39 11.24 7.97
N PRO A 561 5.26 11.69 7.04
CA PRO A 561 6.60 11.12 6.87
C PRO A 561 7.39 11.11 8.19
N VAL A 562 8.15 10.05 8.44
CA VAL A 562 8.85 9.81 9.72
C VAL A 562 9.79 10.97 10.11
N ARG A 563 10.43 11.61 9.10
CA ARG A 563 11.30 12.77 9.34
C ARG A 563 10.60 13.90 10.11
N HIS A 564 9.30 14.10 9.88
CA HIS A 564 8.51 15.13 10.55
C HIS A 564 8.14 14.76 11.99
N LEU A 565 8.06 13.46 12.32
CA LEU A 565 7.83 13.02 13.70
C LEU A 565 8.96 13.47 14.64
N ARG A 566 10.19 13.56 14.13
CA ARG A 566 11.35 14.04 14.92
C ARG A 566 11.20 15.49 15.38
N THR A 567 10.43 16.31 14.65
CA THR A 567 10.16 17.70 15.01
C THR A 567 8.92 17.85 15.88
N LEU A 568 7.93 16.95 15.72
CA LEU A 568 6.67 16.97 16.45
C LEU A 568 6.77 16.31 17.83
N ILE A 569 7.62 15.31 17.99
CA ILE A 569 7.83 14.63 19.27
C ILE A 569 8.89 15.43 20.06
N PRO A 570 8.52 16.21 21.10
CA PRO A 570 9.47 17.03 21.84
C PRO A 570 10.62 16.18 22.39
N GLY A 571 11.85 16.69 22.41
CA GLY A 571 13.06 16.00 22.83
C GLY A 571 13.10 15.60 24.31
#